data_0f27beac06e603ec61fed653cdac1217
#
_entry.id   0f27beac06e603ec61fed653cdac1217
#
_cell.length_a   1.000
_cell.length_b   1.000
_cell.length_c   1.000
_cell.angle_alpha   90.00
_cell.angle_beta   90.00
_cell.angle_gamma   90.00
#
_symmetry.space_group_name_H-M   'P 1'
#
loop_
_entity.id
_entity.type
_entity.pdbx_description
1 polymer ?
#
loop_
_entity_poly.entity_id
_entity_poly.type
_entity_poly.pdbx_seq_one_letter_code
_entity_poly.pdbx_strand_id
1 'polypeptide(L)'
;MTNSLYLTTTEPRCGKSLVSLGITNLLLRRTGRVGVFRPIIDQKDTLIRDKNIELLLEHFNLKMDYEDTFAYFERDAIDLMGQGKTDLIIDTVIQKYKALESRFDFILIIGSDFENEESAFEVELNAQIAKNLGAPVLIVSRGDKEKISDVQNVVRVAYDTFTNTGCEVVGVIVNRTDPE
;
A
#
# COMPACT_ATOMS: atom_id res chain seq x y z
N MET A 1 3.27 3.76 -20.66
CA MET A 1 2.68 3.95 -19.30
C MET A 1 3.29 2.90 -18.41
N THR A 2 3.82 3.29 -17.28
CA THR A 2 4.33 2.36 -16.27
C THR A 2 3.15 1.62 -15.65
N ASN A 3 3.23 0.30 -15.58
CA ASN A 3 2.19 -0.48 -14.91
C ASN A 3 2.38 -0.39 -13.39
N SER A 4 1.30 -0.36 -12.66
CA SER A 4 1.34 -0.34 -11.19
C SER A 4 0.24 -1.21 -10.58
N LEU A 5 0.40 -1.53 -9.31
CA LEU A 5 -0.59 -2.20 -8.49
C LEU A 5 -0.55 -1.60 -7.09
N TYR A 6 -1.71 -1.18 -6.59
CA TYR A 6 -1.86 -0.69 -5.22
C TYR A 6 -2.29 -1.84 -4.30
N LEU A 7 -1.42 -2.20 -3.37
CA LEU A 7 -1.68 -3.24 -2.39
C LEU A 7 -2.16 -2.61 -1.07
N THR A 8 -3.38 -2.90 -0.69
CA THR A 8 -3.97 -2.42 0.57
C THR A 8 -4.44 -3.58 1.45
N THR A 9 -4.75 -3.31 2.70
CA THR A 9 -5.26 -4.30 3.66
C THR A 9 -6.57 -3.85 4.27
N THR A 10 -7.39 -4.80 4.73
CA THR A 10 -8.63 -4.50 5.46
C THR A 10 -8.37 -4.12 6.92
N GLU A 11 -7.22 -4.52 7.45
CA GLU A 11 -6.81 -4.32 8.85
C GLU A 11 -5.30 -4.60 8.99
N PRO A 12 -4.67 -4.18 10.08
CA PRO A 12 -3.27 -4.49 10.34
C PRO A 12 -3.00 -6.00 10.42
N ARG A 13 -1.76 -6.39 10.10
CA ARG A 13 -1.28 -7.79 10.19
C ARG A 13 -2.00 -8.81 9.30
N CYS A 14 -2.62 -8.39 8.21
CA CYS A 14 -3.20 -9.29 7.19
C CYS A 14 -2.15 -10.12 6.41
N GLY A 15 -0.86 -9.87 6.60
CA GLY A 15 0.22 -10.52 5.86
C GLY A 15 0.64 -9.78 4.59
N LYS A 16 0.43 -8.48 4.54
CA LYS A 16 0.80 -7.60 3.44
C LYS A 16 2.26 -7.80 3.00
N SER A 17 3.20 -7.91 3.93
CA SER A 17 4.62 -8.12 3.62
C SER A 17 4.88 -9.40 2.83
N LEU A 18 4.21 -10.51 3.20
CA LEU A 18 4.33 -11.78 2.48
C LEU A 18 3.75 -11.67 1.06
N VAL A 19 2.60 -11.03 0.93
CA VAL A 19 1.97 -10.80 -0.37
C VAL A 19 2.85 -9.89 -1.23
N SER A 20 3.41 -8.82 -0.66
CA SER A 20 4.35 -7.93 -1.35
C SER A 20 5.58 -8.67 -1.87
N LEU A 21 6.18 -9.55 -1.06
CA LEU A 21 7.30 -10.40 -1.49
C LEU A 21 6.90 -11.30 -2.66
N GLY A 22 5.76 -11.99 -2.54
CA GLY A 22 5.26 -12.87 -3.60
C GLY A 22 5.01 -12.13 -4.92
N ILE A 23 4.35 -10.98 -4.87
CA ILE A 23 4.07 -10.15 -6.04
C ILE A 23 5.38 -9.62 -6.64
N THR A 24 6.29 -9.09 -5.84
CA THR A 24 7.59 -8.59 -6.34
C THR A 24 8.39 -9.69 -7.03
N ASN A 25 8.42 -10.91 -6.46
CA ASN A 25 9.06 -12.06 -7.09
C ASN A 25 8.44 -12.42 -8.44
N LEU A 26 7.10 -12.38 -8.54
CA LEU A 26 6.40 -12.64 -9.82
C LEU A 26 6.68 -11.55 -10.84
N LEU A 27 6.73 -10.30 -10.44
CA LEU A 27 7.01 -9.16 -11.30
C LEU A 27 8.44 -9.23 -11.86
N LEU A 28 9.44 -9.52 -11.02
CA LEU A 28 10.84 -9.63 -11.42
C LEU A 28 11.11 -10.78 -12.40
N ARG A 29 10.22 -11.76 -12.48
CA ARG A 29 10.26 -12.80 -13.53
C ARG A 29 9.79 -12.30 -14.90
N ARG A 30 9.08 -11.17 -14.94
CA ARG A 30 8.46 -10.62 -16.16
C ARG A 30 9.14 -9.33 -16.63
N THR A 31 9.67 -8.55 -15.71
CA THR A 31 10.37 -7.28 -16.00
C THR A 31 11.58 -7.13 -15.08
N GLY A 32 12.65 -6.55 -15.60
CA GLY A 32 13.88 -6.33 -14.83
C GLY A 32 13.89 -5.05 -13.99
N ARG A 33 12.92 -4.14 -14.20
CA ARG A 33 12.89 -2.83 -13.55
C ARG A 33 11.61 -2.67 -12.72
N VAL A 34 11.60 -3.28 -11.54
CA VAL A 34 10.51 -3.17 -10.55
C VAL A 34 10.90 -2.17 -9.48
N GLY A 35 10.04 -1.17 -9.26
CA GLY A 35 10.11 -0.24 -8.15
C GLY A 35 9.10 -0.60 -7.07
N VAL A 36 9.38 -0.15 -5.84
CA VAL A 36 8.44 -0.23 -4.71
C VAL A 36 8.20 1.19 -4.19
N PHE A 37 6.94 1.48 -3.85
CA PHE A 37 6.56 2.78 -3.34
C PHE A 37 5.55 2.61 -2.21
N ARG A 38 5.86 3.10 -1.02
CA ARG A 38 4.94 3.15 0.11
C ARG A 38 4.70 4.62 0.45
N PRO A 39 3.61 5.22 -0.02
CA PRO A 39 3.39 6.67 0.08
C PRO A 39 3.59 7.24 1.47
N ILE A 40 3.15 6.52 2.50
CA ILE A 40 3.28 6.89 3.90
C ILE A 40 3.87 5.71 4.66
N ILE A 41 4.98 5.95 5.36
CA ILE A 41 5.70 4.94 6.13
C ILE A 41 5.58 5.19 7.64
N ASP A 42 5.43 4.12 8.41
CA ASP A 42 5.56 4.18 9.87
C ASP A 42 7.06 4.25 10.22
N GLN A 43 7.47 5.37 10.77
CA GLN A 43 8.81 5.53 11.31
C GLN A 43 8.73 6.15 12.71
N LYS A 44 8.86 5.30 13.71
CA LYS A 44 8.87 5.70 15.12
C LYS A 44 10.20 6.35 15.53
N ASP A 45 11.28 6.10 14.79
CA ASP A 45 12.61 6.65 15.00
C ASP A 45 13.27 6.92 13.64
N THR A 46 13.85 8.11 13.48
CA THR A 46 14.53 8.52 12.23
C THR A 46 15.72 7.65 11.86
N LEU A 47 16.23 6.84 12.78
CA LEU A 47 17.33 5.91 12.56
C LEU A 47 16.87 4.52 12.11
N ILE A 48 15.56 4.20 12.20
CA ILE A 48 15.03 2.88 11.89
C ILE A 48 14.22 2.98 10.59
N ARG A 49 14.68 2.32 9.54
CA ARG A 49 13.97 2.24 8.26
C ARG A 49 12.69 1.41 8.36
N ASP A 50 11.71 1.71 7.49
CA ASP A 50 10.52 0.88 7.34
C ASP A 50 10.89 -0.55 6.95
N LYS A 51 10.54 -1.51 7.82
CA LYS A 51 10.94 -2.92 7.67
C LYS A 51 10.41 -3.58 6.41
N ASN A 52 9.23 -3.16 5.92
CA ASN A 52 8.65 -3.74 4.71
C ASN A 52 9.40 -3.27 3.47
N ILE A 53 9.76 -1.99 3.43
CA ILE A 53 10.57 -1.42 2.34
C ILE A 53 11.97 -2.04 2.36
N GLU A 54 12.64 -2.02 3.51
CA GLU A 54 14.00 -2.55 3.65
C GLU A 54 14.06 -4.02 3.24
N LEU A 55 13.09 -4.84 3.69
CA LEU A 55 12.97 -6.23 3.30
C LEU A 55 12.90 -6.42 1.78
N LEU A 56 12.09 -5.61 1.07
CA LEU A 56 11.95 -5.71 -0.38
C LEU A 56 13.21 -5.25 -1.10
N LEU A 57 13.80 -4.13 -0.68
CA LEU A 57 15.02 -3.60 -1.27
C LEU A 57 16.20 -4.58 -1.14
N GLU A 58 16.41 -5.14 0.05
CA GLU A 58 17.51 -6.05 0.33
C GLU A 58 17.29 -7.44 -0.28
N HIS A 59 16.11 -8.04 -0.06
CA HIS A 59 15.83 -9.41 -0.52
C HIS A 59 15.92 -9.55 -2.03
N PHE A 60 15.43 -8.56 -2.77
CA PHE A 60 15.45 -8.57 -4.24
C PHE A 60 16.59 -7.74 -4.85
N ASN A 61 17.43 -7.11 -4.02
CA ASN A 61 18.50 -6.22 -4.47
C ASN A 61 17.98 -5.17 -5.49
N LEU A 62 16.84 -4.55 -5.16
CA LEU A 62 16.20 -3.56 -6.03
C LEU A 62 17.11 -2.34 -6.18
N LYS A 63 17.26 -1.86 -7.42
CA LYS A 63 18.16 -0.73 -7.76
C LYS A 63 17.43 0.59 -7.56
N MET A 64 17.08 0.92 -6.33
CA MET A 64 16.49 2.20 -5.95
C MET A 64 16.93 2.62 -4.55
N ASP A 65 16.98 3.93 -4.33
CA ASP A 65 17.34 4.49 -3.05
C ASP A 65 16.13 4.45 -2.08
N TYR A 66 16.39 4.23 -0.80
CA TYR A 66 15.34 4.15 0.22
C TYR A 66 14.49 5.43 0.26
N GLU A 67 15.10 6.60 0.13
CA GLU A 67 14.46 7.92 0.16
C GLU A 67 13.49 8.16 -1.01
N ASP A 68 13.62 7.38 -2.08
CA ASP A 68 12.70 7.41 -3.22
C ASP A 68 11.44 6.57 -2.98
N THR A 69 11.46 5.67 -1.99
CA THR A 69 10.39 4.70 -1.76
C THR A 69 9.18 5.24 -1.04
N PHE A 70 9.23 6.46 -0.50
CA PHE A 70 8.12 7.05 0.27
C PHE A 70 8.01 8.57 0.05
N ALA A 71 6.86 9.11 0.45
CA ALA A 71 6.60 10.55 0.41
C ALA A 71 6.57 11.19 1.80
N TYR A 72 5.92 10.53 2.76
CA TYR A 72 5.71 11.07 4.11
C TYR A 72 5.98 10.03 5.20
N PHE A 73 6.35 10.53 6.36
CA PHE A 73 6.21 9.79 7.60
C PHE A 73 4.76 9.87 8.09
N GLU A 74 4.26 8.83 8.74
CA GLU A 74 2.90 8.75 9.25
C GLU A 74 2.52 9.97 10.10
N ARG A 75 3.39 10.37 11.04
CA ARG A 75 3.17 11.52 11.89
C ARG A 75 2.92 12.81 11.10
N ASP A 76 3.76 13.06 10.09
CA ASP A 76 3.64 14.29 9.29
C ASP A 76 2.37 14.28 8.43
N ALA A 77 1.98 13.10 7.92
CA ALA A 77 0.73 12.93 7.20
C ALA A 77 -0.49 13.17 8.10
N ILE A 78 -0.51 12.62 9.32
CA ILE A 78 -1.58 12.83 10.30
C ILE A 78 -1.69 14.32 10.68
N ASP A 79 -0.57 14.98 10.93
CA ASP A 79 -0.55 16.41 11.25
C ASP A 79 -1.14 17.27 10.10
N LEU A 80 -0.80 16.94 8.85
CA LEU A 80 -1.37 17.62 7.67
C LEU A 80 -2.86 17.34 7.50
N MET A 81 -3.30 16.12 7.73
CA MET A 81 -4.73 15.75 7.69
C MET A 81 -5.51 16.51 8.76
N GLY A 82 -4.99 16.59 9.99
CA GLY A 82 -5.58 17.36 11.09
C GLY A 82 -5.71 18.86 10.78
N GLN A 83 -4.87 19.39 9.88
CA GLN A 83 -4.95 20.77 9.38
C GLN A 83 -5.85 20.93 8.14
N GLY A 84 -6.51 19.86 7.65
CA GLY A 84 -7.31 19.88 6.43
C GLY A 84 -6.48 19.97 5.13
N LYS A 85 -5.20 19.61 5.16
CA LYS A 85 -4.26 19.73 4.05
C LYS A 85 -4.03 18.40 3.31
N THR A 86 -5.05 17.58 3.19
CA THR A 86 -4.96 16.28 2.50
C THR A 86 -4.52 16.42 1.03
N ASP A 87 -4.95 17.49 0.35
CA ASP A 87 -4.54 17.76 -1.03
C ASP A 87 -3.02 17.90 -1.17
N LEU A 88 -2.34 18.49 -0.19
CA LEU A 88 -0.89 18.62 -0.20
C LEU A 88 -0.20 17.24 -0.09
N ILE A 89 -0.78 16.32 0.69
CA ILE A 89 -0.29 14.94 0.77
C ILE A 89 -0.41 14.28 -0.60
N ILE A 90 -1.57 14.37 -1.22
CA ILE A 90 -1.83 13.77 -2.53
C ILE A 90 -0.88 14.33 -3.60
N ASP A 91 -0.72 15.65 -3.66
CA ASP A 91 0.18 16.31 -4.64
C ASP A 91 1.62 15.83 -4.49
N THR A 92 2.12 15.75 -3.26
CA THR A 92 3.50 15.28 -3.00
C THR A 92 3.66 13.80 -3.36
N VAL A 93 2.67 12.97 -3.04
CA VAL A 93 2.65 11.53 -3.41
C VAL A 93 2.70 11.38 -4.94
N ILE A 94 1.87 12.16 -5.67
CA ILE A 94 1.86 12.14 -7.15
C ILE A 94 3.23 12.55 -7.70
N GLN A 95 3.85 13.60 -7.17
CA GLN A 95 5.17 14.06 -7.65
C GLN A 95 6.24 12.99 -7.45
N LYS A 96 6.31 12.39 -6.27
CA LYS A 96 7.24 11.29 -5.96
C LYS A 96 7.01 10.08 -6.88
N TYR A 97 5.75 9.67 -7.03
CA TYR A 97 5.39 8.55 -7.89
C TYR A 97 5.77 8.78 -9.35
N LYS A 98 5.51 9.97 -9.90
CA LYS A 98 5.88 10.32 -11.27
C LYS A 98 7.39 10.27 -11.53
N ALA A 99 8.20 10.62 -10.54
CA ALA A 99 9.64 10.47 -10.64
C ALA A 99 10.08 9.00 -10.79
N LEU A 100 9.34 8.08 -10.16
CA LEU A 100 9.58 6.64 -10.28
C LEU A 100 9.09 6.07 -11.63
N GLU A 101 7.99 6.58 -12.18
CA GLU A 101 7.43 6.10 -13.46
C GLU A 101 8.44 6.15 -14.61
N SER A 102 9.36 7.10 -14.61
CA SER A 102 10.39 7.22 -15.64
C SER A 102 11.53 6.19 -15.51
N ARG A 103 11.67 5.56 -14.34
CA ARG A 103 12.80 4.69 -13.97
C ARG A 103 12.44 3.20 -13.98
N PHE A 104 11.17 2.87 -13.76
CA PHE A 104 10.70 1.51 -13.55
C PHE A 104 9.63 1.11 -14.57
N ASP A 105 9.58 -0.17 -14.94
CA ASP A 105 8.56 -0.73 -15.84
C ASP A 105 7.29 -1.11 -15.09
N PHE A 106 7.44 -1.39 -13.79
CA PHE A 106 6.34 -1.67 -12.88
C PHE A 106 6.63 -1.10 -11.49
N ILE A 107 5.62 -0.52 -10.84
CA ILE A 107 5.72 -0.01 -9.47
C ILE A 107 4.69 -0.73 -8.60
N LEU A 108 5.17 -1.47 -7.59
CA LEU A 108 4.31 -1.99 -6.53
C LEU A 108 4.11 -0.90 -5.48
N ILE A 109 2.88 -0.42 -5.36
CA ILE A 109 2.51 0.60 -4.37
C ILE A 109 1.95 -0.13 -3.15
N ILE A 110 2.48 0.18 -1.96
CA ILE A 110 2.10 -0.48 -0.70
C ILE A 110 1.39 0.55 0.16
N GLY A 111 0.09 0.38 0.37
CA GLY A 111 -0.71 1.25 1.23
C GLY A 111 -0.22 1.25 2.68
N SER A 112 -0.50 2.33 3.39
CA SER A 112 -0.22 2.48 4.81
C SER A 112 -1.08 1.52 5.66
N ASP A 113 -0.61 1.25 6.88
CA ASP A 113 -1.35 0.58 7.94
C ASP A 113 -1.08 1.37 9.22
N PHE A 114 -1.98 2.24 9.61
CA PHE A 114 -1.87 2.97 10.87
C PHE A 114 -2.23 2.04 12.03
N GLU A 115 -1.40 2.02 13.06
CA GLU A 115 -1.63 1.13 14.20
C GLU A 115 -2.67 1.66 15.21
N ASN A 116 -3.19 2.89 15.03
CA ASN A 116 -4.06 3.58 15.97
C ASN A 116 -5.54 3.60 15.52
N GLU A 117 -6.45 4.11 16.37
CA GLU A 117 -7.91 4.17 16.16
C GLU A 117 -8.40 4.98 14.94
N GLU A 118 -7.49 5.51 14.13
CA GLU A 118 -7.76 6.33 12.94
C GLU A 118 -7.96 5.51 11.66
N SER A 119 -8.25 4.21 11.79
CA SER A 119 -8.37 3.27 10.67
C SER A 119 -9.35 3.68 9.56
N ALA A 120 -10.42 4.41 9.88
CA ALA A 120 -11.38 4.86 8.87
C ALA A 120 -10.77 5.92 7.93
N PHE A 121 -10.04 6.88 8.48
CA PHE A 121 -9.33 7.89 7.68
C PHE A 121 -8.22 7.30 6.85
N GLU A 122 -7.56 6.28 7.35
CA GLU A 122 -6.52 5.57 6.62
C GLU A 122 -7.04 4.90 5.35
N VAL A 123 -8.16 4.15 5.44
CA VAL A 123 -8.74 3.48 4.28
C VAL A 123 -9.16 4.52 3.23
N GLU A 124 -9.75 5.63 3.65
CA GLU A 124 -10.13 6.72 2.76
C GLU A 124 -8.90 7.38 2.10
N LEU A 125 -7.84 7.66 2.86
CA LEU A 125 -6.59 8.22 2.33
C LEU A 125 -5.93 7.27 1.34
N ASN A 126 -5.85 5.98 1.65
CA ASN A 126 -5.35 4.96 0.73
C ASN A 126 -6.18 4.92 -0.57
N ALA A 127 -7.51 5.04 -0.49
CA ALA A 127 -8.38 5.06 -1.65
C ALA A 127 -8.17 6.32 -2.50
N GLN A 128 -8.02 7.49 -1.87
CA GLN A 128 -7.72 8.74 -2.58
C GLN A 128 -6.34 8.67 -3.25
N ILE A 129 -5.33 8.14 -2.59
CA ILE A 129 -3.99 7.96 -3.19
C ILE A 129 -4.09 7.01 -4.40
N ALA A 130 -4.69 5.82 -4.24
CA ALA A 130 -4.81 4.84 -5.33
C ALA A 130 -5.53 5.43 -6.56
N LYS A 131 -6.63 6.16 -6.33
CA LYS A 131 -7.38 6.86 -7.39
C LYS A 131 -6.50 7.87 -8.12
N ASN A 132 -5.81 8.75 -7.40
CA ASN A 132 -5.01 9.82 -7.99
C ASN A 132 -3.79 9.30 -8.72
N LEU A 133 -3.26 8.14 -8.33
CA LEU A 133 -2.20 7.44 -9.06
C LEU A 133 -2.73 6.61 -10.23
N GLY A 134 -4.05 6.43 -10.37
CA GLY A 134 -4.65 5.60 -11.39
C GLY A 134 -4.25 4.11 -11.27
N ALA A 135 -3.93 3.67 -10.07
CA ALA A 135 -3.42 2.33 -9.82
C ALA A 135 -4.59 1.36 -9.51
N PRO A 136 -4.68 0.21 -10.19
CA PRO A 136 -5.61 -0.85 -9.80
C PRO A 136 -5.27 -1.37 -8.41
N VAL A 137 -6.28 -1.78 -7.64
CA VAL A 137 -6.19 -2.11 -6.22
C VAL A 137 -6.32 -3.61 -5.99
N LEU A 138 -5.40 -4.17 -5.22
CA LEU A 138 -5.47 -5.51 -4.66
C LEU A 138 -5.65 -5.41 -3.15
N ILE A 139 -6.72 -5.99 -2.63
CA ILE A 139 -7.05 -5.98 -1.20
C ILE A 139 -6.55 -7.27 -0.56
N VAL A 140 -5.88 -7.16 0.60
CA VAL A 140 -5.49 -8.31 1.41
C VAL A 140 -6.29 -8.29 2.71
N SER A 141 -6.94 -9.39 3.04
CA SER A 141 -7.73 -9.58 4.26
C SER A 141 -7.25 -10.79 5.05
N ARG A 142 -7.64 -10.86 6.31
CA ARG A 142 -7.41 -12.04 7.17
C ARG A 142 -8.61 -12.97 7.10
N GLY A 143 -8.32 -14.28 7.01
CA GLY A 143 -9.31 -15.35 7.04
C GLY A 143 -9.46 -16.04 8.41
N ASP A 144 -8.55 -15.77 9.36
CA ASP A 144 -8.51 -16.36 10.71
C ASP A 144 -9.49 -15.69 11.70
N LYS A 145 -10.69 -15.36 11.24
CA LYS A 145 -11.78 -14.82 12.06
C LYS A 145 -12.73 -15.93 12.51
N GLU A 146 -13.38 -15.73 13.64
CA GLU A 146 -14.32 -16.72 14.20
C GLU A 146 -15.49 -17.08 13.25
N LYS A 147 -15.92 -16.11 12.43
CA LYS A 147 -17.02 -16.28 11.50
C LYS A 147 -16.64 -15.81 10.09
N ILE A 148 -17.02 -16.58 9.09
CA ILE A 148 -16.87 -16.22 7.68
C ILE A 148 -17.59 -14.89 7.36
N SER A 149 -18.73 -14.62 7.98
CA SER A 149 -19.47 -13.37 7.85
C SER A 149 -18.64 -12.14 8.20
N ASP A 150 -17.73 -12.25 9.18
CA ASP A 150 -16.90 -11.14 9.63
C ASP A 150 -15.81 -10.85 8.59
N VAL A 151 -15.24 -11.90 7.98
CA VAL A 151 -14.31 -11.74 6.84
C VAL A 151 -15.04 -11.07 5.67
N GLN A 152 -16.25 -11.53 5.33
CA GLN A 152 -17.04 -10.95 4.25
C GLN A 152 -17.37 -9.47 4.49
N ASN A 153 -17.70 -9.10 5.73
CA ASN A 153 -18.06 -7.73 6.07
C ASN A 153 -16.86 -6.77 5.92
N VAL A 154 -15.69 -7.13 6.48
CA VAL A 154 -14.51 -6.25 6.37
C VAL A 154 -14.00 -6.13 4.92
N VAL A 155 -14.08 -7.21 4.14
CA VAL A 155 -13.76 -7.19 2.72
C VAL A 155 -14.72 -6.29 1.95
N ARG A 156 -16.04 -6.40 2.24
CA ARG A 156 -17.06 -5.57 1.58
C ARG A 156 -16.85 -4.09 1.88
N VAL A 157 -16.62 -3.72 3.13
CA VAL A 157 -16.37 -2.33 3.52
C VAL A 157 -15.16 -1.77 2.76
N ALA A 158 -14.05 -2.49 2.73
CA ALA A 158 -12.87 -2.05 1.98
C ALA A 158 -13.17 -1.96 0.47
N TYR A 159 -13.79 -2.99 -0.11
CA TYR A 159 -14.15 -3.01 -1.53
C TYR A 159 -15.04 -1.82 -1.91
N ASP A 160 -16.10 -1.57 -1.13
CA ASP A 160 -17.04 -0.47 -1.36
C ASP A 160 -16.33 0.89 -1.22
N THR A 161 -15.43 1.05 -0.27
CA THR A 161 -14.67 2.30 -0.10
C THR A 161 -13.83 2.61 -1.34
N PHE A 162 -13.05 1.64 -1.83
CA PHE A 162 -12.21 1.85 -3.01
C PHE A 162 -13.04 2.04 -4.28
N THR A 163 -14.09 1.24 -4.50
CA THR A 163 -14.94 1.36 -5.70
C THR A 163 -15.76 2.64 -5.72
N ASN A 164 -16.32 3.07 -4.57
CA ASN A 164 -17.05 4.33 -4.46
C ASN A 164 -16.14 5.56 -4.67
N THR A 165 -14.85 5.44 -4.32
CA THR A 165 -13.86 6.47 -4.62
C THR A 165 -13.48 6.50 -6.11
N GLY A 166 -13.82 5.46 -6.88
CA GLY A 166 -13.56 5.34 -8.31
C GLY A 166 -12.29 4.55 -8.65
N CYS A 167 -11.80 3.72 -7.73
CA CYS A 167 -10.69 2.80 -7.98
C CYS A 167 -11.19 1.51 -8.64
N GLU A 168 -10.36 0.91 -9.49
CA GLU A 168 -10.54 -0.44 -9.99
C GLU A 168 -9.99 -1.44 -8.98
N VAL A 169 -10.85 -2.27 -8.37
CA VAL A 169 -10.42 -3.37 -7.49
C VAL A 169 -10.27 -4.64 -8.34
N VAL A 170 -9.03 -5.07 -8.55
CA VAL A 170 -8.70 -6.22 -9.42
C VAL A 170 -8.76 -7.56 -8.71
N GLY A 171 -8.82 -7.57 -7.38
CA GLY A 171 -8.94 -8.81 -6.62
C GLY A 171 -8.86 -8.62 -5.12
N VAL A 172 -9.14 -9.72 -4.41
CA VAL A 172 -9.02 -9.83 -2.96
C VAL A 172 -8.24 -11.11 -2.64
N ILE A 173 -7.25 -11.01 -1.78
CA ILE A 173 -6.54 -12.16 -1.20
C ILE A 173 -7.00 -12.32 0.25
N VAL A 174 -7.60 -13.45 0.57
CA VAL A 174 -7.89 -13.81 1.96
C VAL A 174 -6.75 -14.71 2.45
N ASN A 175 -5.93 -14.16 3.33
CA ASN A 175 -4.76 -14.83 3.90
C ASN A 175 -5.07 -15.41 5.29
N ARG A 176 -4.25 -16.32 5.80
CA ARG A 176 -4.42 -16.98 7.10
C ARG A 176 -5.75 -17.71 7.25
N THR A 177 -6.20 -18.35 6.18
CA THR A 177 -7.31 -19.31 6.25
C THR A 177 -6.80 -20.61 6.84
N ASP A 178 -7.56 -21.22 7.75
CA ASP A 178 -7.24 -22.57 8.20
C ASP A 178 -7.36 -23.54 7.03
N PRO A 179 -6.36 -24.39 6.81
CA PRO A 179 -6.51 -25.49 5.85
C PRO A 179 -7.55 -26.48 6.43
N GLU A 180 -8.61 -26.74 5.71
CA GLU A 180 -9.52 -27.87 6.00
C GLU A 180 -8.81 -29.22 5.82
#